data_588045d18583f4e95e7f29bc5240d351
#
_entry.id   588045d18583f4e95e7f29bc5240d351
#
_cell.length_a   1.000
_cell.length_b   1.000
_cell.length_c   1.000
_cell.angle_alpha   90.00
_cell.angle_beta   90.00
_cell.angle_gamma   90.00
#
_symmetry.space_group_name_H-M   'P 1'
#
loop_
_entity.id
_entity.type
_entity.pdbx_description
1 polymer ?
#
loop_
_entity_poly.entity_id
_entity_poly.type
_entity_poly.pdbx_seq_one_letter_code
_entity_poly.pdbx_strand_id
1 'polypeptide(L)'
;MLFGKHPFTVVPNGIDTARFAARDPQRRALLRGELGVTDQEILFGHVGRFSDQKNHPGLLKIFAAVRTRLSKARLVLLGGGDPAYVEKMQALAAELGLGDSVIFAGVRSNIQSFYDAMDAFLQPSLFEGLPVVLVEAQTAGLPCFVAETVDRGAAFTDRVKFLPLNDTAAWANTIAAASFRRDPQAREKAIKAGYDIHTSA
;
A
#
# COMPACT_ATOMS: atom_id res chain seq x y z
N MET A 1 -37.59 2.98 -10.56
CA MET A 1 -37.26 3.02 -9.13
C MET A 1 -37.29 1.58 -8.60
N LEU A 2 -36.16 0.91 -8.51
CA LEU A 2 -36.06 -0.53 -8.17
C LEU A 2 -35.70 -0.79 -6.69
N PHE A 3 -35.49 0.25 -5.88
CA PHE A 3 -35.20 0.08 -4.46
C PHE A 3 -36.17 0.88 -3.65
N GLY A 4 -37.10 0.16 -3.00
CA GLY A 4 -37.99 0.75 -2.01
C GLY A 4 -37.20 1.38 -0.86
N LYS A 5 -37.84 2.29 -0.07
CA LYS A 5 -37.26 2.94 1.12
C LYS A 5 -37.06 1.92 2.27
N HIS A 6 -36.27 0.87 2.06
CA HIS A 6 -35.84 0.03 3.16
C HIS A 6 -34.55 0.59 3.75
N PRO A 7 -34.45 0.77 5.06
CA PRO A 7 -33.18 1.10 5.69
C PRO A 7 -32.14 -0.02 5.36
N PHE A 8 -31.05 0.34 4.74
CA PHE A 8 -29.94 -0.59 4.53
C PHE A 8 -28.78 -0.17 5.44
N THR A 9 -28.12 -1.16 6.01
CA THR A 9 -26.90 -0.96 6.78
C THR A 9 -25.72 -1.31 5.88
N VAL A 10 -24.78 -0.38 5.72
CA VAL A 10 -23.53 -0.65 5.03
C VAL A 10 -22.65 -1.42 6.00
N VAL A 11 -22.36 -2.67 5.70
CA VAL A 11 -21.37 -3.48 6.42
C VAL A 11 -20.07 -3.38 5.66
N PRO A 12 -19.01 -2.75 6.21
CA PRO A 12 -17.71 -2.71 5.55
C PRO A 12 -17.12 -4.12 5.45
N ASN A 13 -16.33 -4.37 4.40
CA ASN A 13 -15.57 -5.62 4.29
C ASN A 13 -14.58 -5.70 5.46
N GLY A 14 -14.85 -6.58 6.42
CA GLY A 14 -13.99 -6.80 7.58
C GLY A 14 -12.71 -7.55 7.22
N ILE A 15 -11.65 -7.29 7.97
CA ILE A 15 -10.40 -8.03 7.95
C ILE A 15 -10.12 -8.60 9.33
N ASP A 16 -9.24 -9.61 9.42
CA ASP A 16 -8.67 -10.03 10.70
C ASP A 16 -7.64 -8.99 11.17
N THR A 17 -8.12 -8.01 11.96
CA THR A 17 -7.28 -6.90 12.43
C THR A 17 -6.13 -7.37 13.31
N ALA A 18 -6.28 -8.48 14.06
CA ALA A 18 -5.22 -9.04 14.89
C ALA A 18 -4.06 -9.54 14.00
N ARG A 19 -4.36 -10.21 12.91
CA ARG A 19 -3.38 -10.74 11.97
C ARG A 19 -2.51 -9.63 11.35
N PHE A 20 -3.10 -8.50 10.95
CA PHE A 20 -2.38 -7.40 10.30
C PHE A 20 -1.68 -6.47 11.30
N ALA A 21 -2.20 -6.33 12.52
CA ALA A 21 -1.57 -5.54 13.56
C ALA A 21 -0.41 -6.27 14.29
N ALA A 22 -0.35 -7.57 14.19
CA ALA A 22 0.68 -8.39 14.85
C ALA A 22 2.06 -8.09 14.23
N ARG A 23 2.88 -7.35 14.98
CA ARG A 23 4.24 -7.00 14.60
C ARG A 23 5.23 -8.06 15.10
N ASP A 24 6.09 -8.50 14.20
CA ASP A 24 7.13 -9.46 14.51
C ASP A 24 8.48 -8.98 13.94
N PRO A 25 9.39 -8.47 14.79
CA PRO A 25 10.69 -8.00 14.35
C PRO A 25 11.55 -9.07 13.66
N GLN A 26 11.42 -10.34 14.09
CA GLN A 26 12.16 -11.44 13.47
C GLN A 26 11.64 -11.74 12.06
N ARG A 27 10.30 -11.81 11.91
CA ARG A 27 9.64 -11.98 10.61
C ARG A 27 9.99 -10.82 9.66
N ARG A 28 10.00 -9.57 10.18
CA ARG A 28 10.44 -8.40 9.42
C ARG A 28 11.87 -8.54 8.94
N ALA A 29 12.82 -8.86 9.82
CA ALA A 29 14.23 -8.99 9.50
C ALA A 29 14.48 -10.11 8.48
N LEU A 30 13.82 -11.28 8.66
CA LEU A 30 13.92 -12.42 7.75
C LEU A 30 13.45 -12.03 6.34
N LEU A 31 12.25 -11.46 6.21
CA LEU A 31 11.70 -11.12 4.90
C LEU A 31 12.50 -10.00 4.22
N ARG A 32 12.98 -8.99 4.97
CA ARG A 32 13.86 -7.97 4.40
C ARG A 32 15.15 -8.58 3.86
N GLY A 33 15.74 -9.55 4.60
CA GLY A 33 16.90 -10.30 4.12
C GLY A 33 16.62 -11.08 2.84
N GLU A 34 15.49 -11.79 2.75
CA GLU A 34 15.06 -12.49 1.53
C GLU A 34 14.85 -11.54 0.33
N LEU A 35 14.39 -10.33 0.58
CA LEU A 35 14.19 -9.30 -0.45
C LEU A 35 15.48 -8.52 -0.77
N GLY A 36 16.60 -8.80 -0.11
CA GLY A 36 17.84 -8.04 -0.26
C GLY A 36 17.73 -6.59 0.19
N VAL A 37 16.89 -6.31 1.20
CA VAL A 37 16.65 -4.96 1.73
C VAL A 37 17.31 -4.81 3.10
N THR A 38 18.21 -3.85 3.23
CA THR A 38 18.93 -3.55 4.47
C THR A 38 18.10 -2.68 5.42
N ASP A 39 18.52 -2.62 6.70
CA ASP A 39 17.86 -1.74 7.70
C ASP A 39 18.02 -0.25 7.42
N GLN A 40 19.00 0.13 6.59
CA GLN A 40 19.22 1.52 6.20
C GLN A 40 18.37 1.95 4.99
N GLU A 41 17.70 1.02 4.34
CA GLU A 41 16.82 1.28 3.20
C GLU A 41 15.38 1.45 3.65
N ILE A 42 14.64 2.30 2.94
CA ILE A 42 13.21 2.52 3.17
C ILE A 42 12.46 1.64 2.19
N LEU A 43 11.69 0.67 2.68
CA LEU A 43 10.90 -0.24 1.86
C LEU A 43 9.47 0.27 1.71
N PHE A 44 9.14 0.78 0.54
CA PHE A 44 7.77 1.07 0.12
C PHE A 44 7.12 -0.21 -0.41
N GLY A 45 5.81 -0.35 -0.22
CA GLY A 45 5.07 -1.46 -0.78
C GLY A 45 3.81 -1.06 -1.52
N HIS A 46 3.43 -1.88 -2.49
CA HIS A 46 2.14 -1.85 -3.15
C HIS A 46 1.60 -3.27 -3.25
N VAL A 47 0.30 -3.42 -3.00
CA VAL A 47 -0.41 -4.70 -3.08
C VAL A 47 -1.59 -4.53 -4.01
N GLY A 48 -1.63 -5.31 -5.08
CA GLY A 48 -2.72 -5.26 -6.02
C GLY A 48 -2.46 -6.07 -7.29
N ARG A 49 -3.55 -6.46 -7.95
CA ARG A 49 -3.45 -7.10 -9.26
C ARG A 49 -2.79 -6.14 -10.26
N PHE A 50 -1.89 -6.65 -11.09
CA PHE A 50 -1.32 -5.88 -12.20
C PHE A 50 -2.42 -5.63 -13.25
N SER A 51 -2.98 -4.42 -13.21
CA SER A 51 -4.08 -3.95 -14.05
C SER A 51 -4.02 -2.43 -14.17
N ASP A 52 -4.71 -1.89 -15.17
CA ASP A 52 -4.77 -0.43 -15.40
C ASP A 52 -5.35 0.32 -14.20
N GLN A 53 -6.35 -0.25 -13.54
CA GLN A 53 -6.97 0.33 -12.34
C GLN A 53 -5.94 0.64 -11.25
N LYS A 54 -4.97 -0.24 -11.01
CA LYS A 54 -3.93 -0.09 -9.98
C LYS A 54 -2.81 0.87 -10.39
N ASN A 55 -2.77 1.28 -11.66
CA ASN A 55 -1.88 2.32 -12.18
C ASN A 55 -0.38 2.06 -11.89
N HIS A 56 0.09 0.84 -12.16
CA HIS A 56 1.51 0.52 -11.97
C HIS A 56 2.46 1.45 -12.77
N PRO A 57 2.11 1.90 -14.00
CA PRO A 57 2.95 2.88 -14.69
C PRO A 57 3.09 4.20 -13.93
N GLY A 58 2.00 4.71 -13.36
CA GLY A 58 2.01 5.89 -12.50
C GLY A 58 2.82 5.66 -11.22
N LEU A 59 2.66 4.50 -10.58
CA LEU A 59 3.42 4.11 -9.40
C LEU A 59 4.93 4.13 -9.66
N LEU A 60 5.39 3.56 -10.77
CA LEU A 60 6.81 3.53 -11.13
C LEU A 60 7.35 4.96 -11.38
N LYS A 61 6.59 5.83 -12.05
CA LYS A 61 6.97 7.24 -12.24
C LYS A 61 7.03 8.02 -10.92
N ILE A 62 6.04 7.82 -10.04
CA ILE A 62 6.04 8.39 -8.68
C ILE A 62 7.28 7.90 -7.92
N PHE A 63 7.55 6.61 -7.96
CA PHE A 63 8.68 6.03 -7.25
C PHE A 63 10.04 6.53 -7.80
N ALA A 64 10.16 6.73 -9.11
CA ALA A 64 11.34 7.36 -9.71
C ALA A 64 11.55 8.76 -9.14
N ALA A 65 10.49 9.58 -9.04
CA ALA A 65 10.57 10.90 -8.40
C ALA A 65 10.91 10.82 -6.90
N VAL A 66 10.38 9.84 -6.17
CA VAL A 66 10.72 9.60 -4.76
C VAL A 66 12.22 9.31 -4.60
N ARG A 67 12.79 8.48 -5.48
CA ARG A 67 14.21 8.13 -5.42
C ARG A 67 15.16 9.30 -5.64
N THR A 68 14.76 10.36 -6.34
CA THR A 68 15.58 11.59 -6.43
C THR A 68 15.77 12.28 -5.08
N ARG A 69 14.88 12.04 -4.11
CA ARG A 69 14.92 12.60 -2.75
C ARG A 69 15.41 11.60 -1.70
N LEU A 70 15.07 10.34 -1.90
CA LEU A 70 15.36 9.23 -1.00
C LEU A 70 16.11 8.13 -1.77
N SER A 71 17.40 8.33 -2.00
CA SER A 71 18.24 7.44 -2.84
C SER A 71 18.28 5.98 -2.36
N LYS A 72 18.05 5.75 -1.05
CA LYS A 72 17.98 4.42 -0.43
C LYS A 72 16.55 3.84 -0.41
N ALA A 73 15.59 4.41 -1.17
CA ALA A 73 14.25 3.86 -1.28
C ALA A 73 14.23 2.59 -2.13
N ARG A 74 13.49 1.58 -1.69
CA ARG A 74 13.17 0.33 -2.38
C ARG A 74 11.64 0.21 -2.50
N LEU A 75 11.16 -0.43 -3.55
CA LEU A 75 9.73 -0.67 -3.76
C LEU A 75 9.47 -2.16 -3.98
N VAL A 76 8.56 -2.75 -3.20
CA VAL A 76 8.09 -4.11 -3.42
C VAL A 76 6.67 -4.08 -3.99
N LEU A 77 6.45 -4.80 -5.08
CA LEU A 77 5.18 -4.96 -5.78
C LEU A 77 4.66 -6.38 -5.59
N LEU A 78 3.50 -6.50 -4.94
CA LEU A 78 2.85 -7.79 -4.70
C LEU A 78 1.56 -7.89 -5.50
N GLY A 79 1.40 -9.00 -6.18
CA GLY A 79 0.21 -9.34 -6.94
C GLY A 79 0.55 -10.09 -8.21
N GLY A 80 -0.50 -10.63 -8.83
CA GLY A 80 -0.43 -11.27 -10.15
C GLY A 80 -1.12 -10.42 -11.20
N GLY A 81 -0.99 -10.82 -12.46
CA GLY A 81 -1.64 -10.19 -13.60
C GLY A 81 -1.32 -10.93 -14.89
N ASP A 82 -1.67 -10.32 -16.01
CA ASP A 82 -1.24 -10.80 -17.32
C ASP A 82 0.31 -10.75 -17.38
N PRO A 83 0.99 -11.86 -17.73
CA PRO A 83 2.44 -11.89 -17.82
C PRO A 83 3.02 -10.78 -18.72
N ALA A 84 2.40 -10.52 -19.89
CA ALA A 84 2.84 -9.48 -20.79
C ALA A 84 2.73 -8.07 -20.17
N TYR A 85 1.70 -7.84 -19.33
CA TYR A 85 1.57 -6.58 -18.61
C TYR A 85 2.65 -6.45 -17.52
N VAL A 86 2.97 -7.55 -16.81
CA VAL A 86 4.05 -7.55 -15.81
C VAL A 86 5.40 -7.28 -16.47
N GLU A 87 5.71 -7.95 -17.58
CA GLU A 87 6.95 -7.72 -18.36
C GLU A 87 7.07 -6.28 -18.84
N LYS A 88 5.95 -5.69 -19.32
CA LYS A 88 5.91 -4.26 -19.67
C LYS A 88 6.24 -3.36 -18.48
N MET A 89 5.79 -3.69 -17.29
CA MET A 89 6.12 -2.91 -16.07
C MET A 89 7.59 -3.08 -15.65
N GLN A 90 8.17 -4.25 -15.83
CA GLN A 90 9.59 -4.50 -15.60
C GLN A 90 10.45 -3.70 -16.58
N ALA A 91 10.09 -3.69 -17.87
CA ALA A 91 10.74 -2.88 -18.88
C ALA A 91 10.67 -1.37 -18.55
N LEU A 92 9.48 -0.88 -18.17
CA LEU A 92 9.31 0.51 -17.75
C LEU A 92 10.15 0.86 -16.51
N ALA A 93 10.26 -0.04 -15.55
CA ALA A 93 11.12 0.17 -14.38
C ALA A 93 12.60 0.31 -14.79
N ALA A 94 13.06 -0.51 -15.76
CA ALA A 94 14.41 -0.40 -16.32
C ALA A 94 14.64 0.92 -17.08
N GLU A 95 13.68 1.33 -17.92
CA GLU A 95 13.71 2.60 -18.66
C GLU A 95 13.77 3.82 -17.71
N LEU A 96 13.09 3.75 -16.56
CA LEU A 96 13.11 4.79 -15.54
C LEU A 96 14.38 4.75 -14.66
N GLY A 97 15.34 3.87 -14.94
CA GLY A 97 16.56 3.73 -14.17
C GLY A 97 16.36 3.18 -12.76
N LEU A 98 15.25 2.48 -12.51
CA LEU A 98 14.92 1.97 -11.19
C LEU A 98 15.65 0.65 -10.86
N GLY A 99 15.97 -0.17 -11.87
CA GLY A 99 16.78 -1.39 -11.72
C GLY A 99 16.35 -2.24 -10.51
N ASP A 100 17.34 -2.68 -9.73
CA ASP A 100 17.13 -3.52 -8.54
C ASP A 100 16.35 -2.83 -7.40
N SER A 101 16.06 -1.54 -7.54
CA SER A 101 15.28 -0.83 -6.51
C SER A 101 13.79 -1.18 -6.51
N VAL A 102 13.30 -1.84 -7.55
CA VAL A 102 11.93 -2.36 -7.64
C VAL A 102 11.94 -3.89 -7.62
N ILE A 103 11.23 -4.45 -6.65
CA ILE A 103 11.14 -5.90 -6.42
C ILE A 103 9.74 -6.36 -6.85
N PHE A 104 9.67 -7.16 -7.91
CA PHE A 104 8.44 -7.80 -8.37
C PHE A 104 8.27 -9.13 -7.62
N ALA A 105 7.56 -9.10 -6.50
CA ALA A 105 7.44 -10.26 -5.60
C ALA A 105 6.41 -11.30 -6.07
N GLY A 106 5.55 -10.97 -7.05
CA GLY A 106 4.49 -11.86 -7.52
C GLY A 106 3.37 -12.08 -6.49
N VAL A 107 2.61 -13.15 -6.66
CA VAL A 107 1.54 -13.52 -5.72
C VAL A 107 2.13 -14.16 -4.47
N ARG A 108 1.70 -13.69 -3.30
CA ARG A 108 2.15 -14.18 -1.99
C ARG A 108 0.98 -14.47 -1.07
N SER A 109 1.04 -15.59 -0.34
CA SER A 109 0.03 -15.96 0.67
C SER A 109 0.29 -15.34 2.05
N ASN A 110 1.55 -15.01 2.35
CA ASN A 110 2.00 -14.44 3.64
C ASN A 110 2.03 -12.91 3.61
N ILE A 111 0.96 -12.29 3.11
CA ILE A 111 0.89 -10.84 2.86
C ILE A 111 1.17 -9.99 4.13
N GLN A 112 0.76 -10.47 5.30
CA GLN A 112 1.04 -9.80 6.58
C GLN A 112 2.53 -9.63 6.86
N SER A 113 3.37 -10.58 6.43
CA SER A 113 4.83 -10.48 6.56
C SER A 113 5.40 -9.34 5.72
N PHE A 114 4.80 -9.10 4.56
CA PHE A 114 5.19 -7.97 3.71
C PHE A 114 4.79 -6.63 4.32
N TYR A 115 3.59 -6.52 4.92
CA TYR A 115 3.25 -5.31 5.67
C TYR A 115 4.19 -5.07 6.86
N ASP A 116 4.68 -6.13 7.51
CA ASP A 116 5.72 -5.99 8.55
C ASP A 116 7.05 -5.48 7.98
N ALA A 117 7.46 -5.99 6.83
CA ALA A 117 8.71 -5.60 6.18
C ALA A 117 8.71 -4.16 5.66
N MET A 118 7.56 -3.65 5.22
CA MET A 118 7.39 -2.30 4.67
C MET A 118 7.58 -1.20 5.71
N ASP A 119 7.96 -0.01 5.24
CA ASP A 119 8.01 1.23 6.02
C ASP A 119 6.85 2.17 5.64
N ALA A 120 6.35 2.08 4.42
CA ALA A 120 5.19 2.85 3.94
C ALA A 120 4.46 2.10 2.82
N PHE A 121 3.21 2.48 2.58
CA PHE A 121 2.35 1.90 1.56
C PHE A 121 1.99 2.95 0.49
N LEU A 122 2.09 2.58 -0.80
CA LEU A 122 1.76 3.43 -1.94
C LEU A 122 0.55 2.87 -2.70
N GLN A 123 -0.48 3.71 -2.93
CA GLN A 123 -1.66 3.31 -3.69
C GLN A 123 -2.11 4.41 -4.67
N PRO A 124 -1.47 4.53 -5.84
CA PRO A 124 -1.83 5.50 -6.86
C PRO A 124 -2.90 4.98 -7.82
N SER A 125 -3.88 4.24 -7.34
CA SER A 125 -4.96 3.66 -8.15
C SER A 125 -5.75 4.74 -8.87
N LEU A 126 -6.18 4.48 -10.11
CA LEU A 126 -7.02 5.41 -10.89
C LEU A 126 -8.41 5.56 -10.28
N PHE A 127 -8.94 4.49 -9.73
CA PHE A 127 -10.22 4.48 -9.00
C PHE A 127 -10.25 3.27 -8.06
N GLU A 128 -10.89 3.43 -6.91
CA GLU A 128 -11.19 2.38 -5.93
C GLU A 128 -12.47 2.75 -5.20
N GLY A 129 -13.28 1.74 -4.91
CA GLY A 129 -14.29 1.88 -3.87
C GLY A 129 -13.64 1.76 -2.50
N LEU A 130 -13.87 0.66 -1.79
CA LEU A 130 -13.16 0.35 -0.54
C LEU A 130 -11.97 -0.58 -0.83
N PRO A 131 -10.72 -0.08 -0.92
CA PRO A 131 -9.56 -0.91 -1.15
C PRO A 131 -9.15 -1.64 0.14
N VAL A 132 -9.47 -2.95 0.24
CA VAL A 132 -9.14 -3.78 1.42
C VAL A 132 -7.65 -3.72 1.76
N VAL A 133 -6.78 -3.70 0.76
CA VAL A 133 -5.32 -3.58 0.95
C VAL A 133 -4.90 -2.28 1.66
N LEU A 134 -5.67 -1.20 1.51
CA LEU A 134 -5.43 0.05 2.25
C LEU A 134 -5.88 -0.09 3.71
N VAL A 135 -6.97 -0.81 3.96
CA VAL A 135 -7.41 -1.13 5.33
C VAL A 135 -6.35 -1.99 6.03
N GLU A 136 -5.82 -3.01 5.35
CA GLU A 136 -4.74 -3.87 5.85
C GLU A 136 -3.48 -3.07 6.18
N ALA A 137 -3.01 -2.21 5.26
CA ALA A 137 -1.82 -1.38 5.44
C ALA A 137 -1.97 -0.40 6.62
N GLN A 138 -3.13 0.24 6.74
CA GLN A 138 -3.43 1.12 7.87
C GLN A 138 -3.49 0.33 9.20
N THR A 139 -4.10 -0.86 9.21
CA THR A 139 -4.17 -1.72 10.39
C THR A 139 -2.79 -2.18 10.83
N ALA A 140 -1.87 -2.40 9.90
CA ALA A 140 -0.45 -2.64 10.18
C ALA A 140 0.28 -1.38 10.70
N GLY A 141 -0.40 -0.25 10.78
CA GLY A 141 0.13 1.02 11.28
C GLY A 141 0.99 1.79 10.27
N LEU A 142 1.00 1.38 9.00
CA LEU A 142 1.82 2.03 7.98
C LEU A 142 1.32 3.43 7.63
N PRO A 143 2.23 4.40 7.42
CA PRO A 143 1.89 5.59 6.66
C PRO A 143 1.54 5.19 5.23
N CYS A 144 0.41 5.72 4.73
CA CYS A 144 -0.13 5.40 3.42
C CYS A 144 -0.20 6.66 2.56
N PHE A 145 0.32 6.57 1.34
CA PHE A 145 0.24 7.62 0.34
C PHE A 145 -0.67 7.12 -0.78
N VAL A 146 -1.77 7.81 -0.99
CA VAL A 146 -2.93 7.31 -1.74
C VAL A 146 -3.34 8.35 -2.77
N ALA A 147 -3.77 7.91 -3.95
CA ALA A 147 -4.33 8.84 -4.93
C ALA A 147 -5.63 9.47 -4.42
N GLU A 148 -5.85 10.74 -4.74
CA GLU A 148 -7.09 11.46 -4.38
C GLU A 148 -8.35 10.91 -5.06
N THR A 149 -8.19 10.06 -6.07
CA THR A 149 -9.24 9.29 -6.76
C THR A 149 -9.80 8.12 -5.93
N VAL A 150 -9.11 7.74 -4.86
CA VAL A 150 -9.57 6.71 -3.91
C VAL A 150 -10.52 7.35 -2.88
N ASP A 151 -11.59 6.63 -2.53
CA ASP A 151 -12.55 7.11 -1.56
C ASP A 151 -11.88 7.45 -0.21
N ARG A 152 -12.07 8.68 0.23
CA ARG A 152 -11.54 9.17 1.51
C ARG A 152 -12.15 8.46 2.72
N GLY A 153 -13.33 7.86 2.58
CA GLY A 153 -13.97 7.03 3.60
C GLY A 153 -13.17 5.78 3.97
N ALA A 154 -12.21 5.37 3.14
CA ALA A 154 -11.30 4.27 3.46
C ALA A 154 -10.20 4.67 4.47
N ALA A 155 -10.01 5.96 4.78
CA ALA A 155 -9.00 6.43 5.72
C ALA A 155 -9.55 6.48 7.14
N PHE A 156 -9.01 5.67 8.05
CA PHE A 156 -9.37 5.67 9.47
C PHE A 156 -8.19 6.02 10.40
N THR A 157 -7.00 6.25 9.82
CA THR A 157 -5.84 6.76 10.55
C THR A 157 -5.44 8.15 10.01
N ASP A 158 -4.76 8.94 10.83
CA ASP A 158 -4.16 10.22 10.45
C ASP A 158 -2.90 10.07 9.58
N ARG A 159 -2.51 8.81 9.29
CA ARG A 159 -1.33 8.45 8.51
C ARG A 159 -1.60 8.31 7.01
N VAL A 160 -2.82 8.55 6.56
CA VAL A 160 -3.17 8.54 5.13
C VAL A 160 -3.01 9.94 4.54
N LYS A 161 -2.27 10.04 3.44
CA LYS A 161 -2.10 11.28 2.66
C LYS A 161 -2.64 11.07 1.26
N PHE A 162 -3.65 11.86 0.88
CA PHE A 162 -4.23 11.84 -0.45
C PHE A 162 -3.49 12.83 -1.35
N LEU A 163 -3.09 12.36 -2.55
CA LEU A 163 -2.20 13.10 -3.44
C LEU A 163 -2.73 13.05 -4.90
N PRO A 164 -2.52 14.11 -5.68
CA PRO A 164 -2.96 14.15 -7.07
C PRO A 164 -2.14 13.21 -7.95
N LEU A 165 -2.80 12.48 -8.86
CA LEU A 165 -2.14 11.50 -9.74
C LEU A 165 -1.22 12.14 -10.79
N ASN A 166 -1.50 13.37 -11.18
CA ASN A 166 -0.79 14.10 -12.24
C ASN A 166 0.43 14.88 -11.75
N ASP A 167 0.75 14.82 -10.46
CA ASP A 167 1.87 15.55 -9.86
C ASP A 167 2.79 14.62 -9.08
N THR A 168 3.73 13.97 -9.77
CA THR A 168 4.73 13.09 -9.16
C THR A 168 5.67 13.84 -8.21
N ALA A 169 5.86 15.15 -8.41
CA ALA A 169 6.70 15.97 -7.53
C ALA A 169 6.01 16.20 -6.17
N ALA A 170 4.68 16.40 -6.15
CA ALA A 170 3.91 16.46 -4.90
C ALA A 170 4.05 15.17 -4.09
N TRP A 171 3.98 13.99 -4.76
CA TRP A 171 4.24 12.71 -4.10
C TRP A 171 5.65 12.65 -3.52
N ALA A 172 6.68 12.95 -4.32
CA ALA A 172 8.07 12.88 -3.88
C ALA A 172 8.36 13.82 -2.69
N ASN A 173 7.85 15.05 -2.73
CA ASN A 173 8.03 16.04 -1.66
C ASN A 173 7.31 15.62 -0.38
N THR A 174 6.04 15.17 -0.50
CA THR A 174 5.24 14.73 0.66
C THR A 174 5.86 13.50 1.32
N ILE A 175 6.30 12.52 0.52
CA ILE A 175 6.92 11.29 1.02
C ILE A 175 8.27 11.60 1.68
N ALA A 176 9.10 12.46 1.07
CA ALA A 176 10.40 12.82 1.62
C ALA A 176 10.32 13.58 2.96
N ALA A 177 9.24 14.35 3.18
CA ALA A 177 8.99 15.07 4.43
C ALA A 177 8.27 14.21 5.48
N ALA A 178 7.85 13.00 5.16
CA ALA A 178 7.04 12.17 6.03
C ALA A 178 7.86 11.41 7.08
N SER A 179 7.23 11.13 8.21
CA SER A 179 7.73 10.17 9.20
C SER A 179 7.23 8.76 8.84
N PHE A 180 8.14 7.81 8.78
CA PHE A 180 7.82 6.39 8.56
C PHE A 180 7.55 5.61 9.86
N ARG A 181 7.31 6.31 10.97
CA ARG A 181 6.89 5.67 12.22
C ARG A 181 5.48 5.13 12.07
N ARG A 182 5.28 3.91 12.57
CA ARG A 182 3.97 3.26 12.57
C ARG A 182 3.04 3.87 13.62
N ASP A 183 1.73 3.83 13.32
CA ASP A 183 0.70 4.19 14.30
C ASP A 183 0.52 3.04 15.31
N PRO A 184 0.81 3.24 16.61
CA PRO A 184 0.64 2.19 17.62
C PRO A 184 -0.82 1.88 17.93
N GLN A 185 -1.76 2.80 17.60
CA GLN A 185 -3.19 2.65 17.84
C GLN A 185 -3.96 2.18 16.60
N ALA A 186 -3.27 1.81 15.52
CA ALA A 186 -3.88 1.49 14.23
C ALA A 186 -4.97 0.41 14.32
N ARG A 187 -4.74 -0.66 15.11
CA ARG A 187 -5.71 -1.73 15.30
C ARG A 187 -6.98 -1.23 15.98
N GLU A 188 -6.86 -0.45 17.05
CA GLU A 188 -8.01 0.09 17.77
C GLU A 188 -8.83 1.00 16.85
N LYS A 189 -8.16 1.83 16.06
CA LYS A 189 -8.81 2.67 15.05
C LYS A 189 -9.53 1.85 13.99
N ALA A 190 -8.95 0.73 13.52
CA ALA A 190 -9.57 -0.18 12.56
C ALA A 190 -10.84 -0.84 13.14
N ILE A 191 -10.79 -1.33 14.38
CA ILE A 191 -11.94 -1.90 15.09
C ILE A 191 -13.04 -0.84 15.23
N LYS A 192 -12.70 0.36 15.70
CA LYS A 192 -13.64 1.47 15.87
C LYS A 192 -14.29 1.91 14.55
N ALA A 193 -13.56 1.79 13.43
CA ALA A 193 -14.07 2.07 12.10
C ALA A 193 -14.92 0.94 11.50
N GLY A 194 -15.11 -0.18 12.22
CA GLY A 194 -15.93 -1.31 11.79
C GLY A 194 -15.25 -2.28 10.84
N TYR A 195 -13.92 -2.27 10.77
CA TYR A 195 -13.16 -3.14 9.85
C TYR A 195 -12.72 -4.48 10.47
N ASP A 196 -13.04 -4.76 11.73
CA ASP A 196 -12.69 -6.04 12.33
C ASP A 196 -13.76 -7.11 12.07
N ILE A 197 -13.38 -8.20 11.41
CA ILE A 197 -14.29 -9.30 11.05
C ILE A 197 -14.94 -9.96 12.29
N HIS A 198 -14.32 -9.85 13.46
CA HIS A 198 -14.83 -10.46 14.71
C HIS A 198 -15.81 -9.56 15.49
N THR A 199 -15.86 -8.26 15.13
CA THR A 199 -16.73 -7.27 15.81
C THR A 199 -17.77 -6.63 14.89
N SER A 200 -17.68 -6.86 13.58
CA SER A 200 -18.59 -6.35 12.54
C SER A 200 -19.77 -7.31 12.33
N ALA A 201 -20.56 -7.61 13.37
CA ALA A 201 -21.77 -8.43 13.29
C ALA A 201 -23.01 -7.59 13.64
#